data_56b184dd7809533894a13ea616c32c12
#
_entry.id   56b184dd7809533894a13ea616c32c12
#
_cell.length_a   1.000
_cell.length_b   1.000
_cell.length_c   1.000
_cell.angle_alpha   90.00
_cell.angle_beta   90.00
_cell.angle_gamma   90.00
#
_symmetry.space_group_name_H-M   'P 1'
#
loop_
_entity.id
_entity.type
_entity.pdbx_description
1 polymer ?
#
loop_
_entity_poly.entity_id
_entity_poly.type
_entity_poly.pdbx_seq_one_letter_code
_entity_poly.pdbx_strand_id
1 'polypeptide(L)'
;MTSSALVTSSLADPTADRTAEVSRNTAETRITVRINLDGTGQAKLHTGIGFFDHMLDQIARHGLIDLEIDCDGDLHIDGHHSVEDVGITLGQAFARAVGDKKGIQRYGHAYVPLDEALSRVVVDFSGRPGLHIDVKFTAGSIGQLDTQLVYEFFQGFVNHAGVTLHIDNLKGVNAHHQCETIFKAFGRTLRAALTRDPRAAGVIPSTKGSL
;
A
#
# COMPACT_ATOMS: atom_id res chain seq x y z
N MET A 1 -19.16 8.36 48.68
CA MET A 1 -19.62 7.33 47.75
C MET A 1 -19.21 7.80 46.35
N THR A 2 -18.04 7.37 45.92
CA THR A 2 -17.51 7.75 44.59
C THR A 2 -17.81 6.61 43.64
N SER A 3 -18.72 6.84 42.69
CA SER A 3 -19.04 5.91 41.62
C SER A 3 -17.93 5.91 40.59
N SER A 4 -17.18 4.81 40.50
CA SER A 4 -16.22 4.57 39.45
C SER A 4 -16.98 4.09 38.21
N ALA A 5 -17.08 4.94 37.20
CA ALA A 5 -17.61 4.56 35.89
C ALA A 5 -16.59 3.64 35.20
N LEU A 6 -16.93 2.37 35.07
CA LEU A 6 -16.22 1.41 34.23
C LEU A 6 -16.36 1.86 32.77
N VAL A 7 -15.29 2.39 32.19
CA VAL A 7 -15.18 2.59 30.74
C VAL A 7 -14.99 1.21 30.12
N THR A 8 -16.07 0.62 29.64
CA THR A 8 -16.01 -0.57 28.78
C THR A 8 -15.44 -0.17 27.42
N SER A 9 -14.15 -0.37 27.21
CA SER A 9 -13.61 -0.35 25.85
C SER A 9 -14.25 -1.52 25.10
N SER A 10 -15.09 -1.24 24.12
CA SER A 10 -15.59 -2.26 23.21
C SER A 10 -14.38 -2.83 22.48
N LEU A 11 -14.03 -4.06 22.77
CA LEU A 11 -13.05 -4.80 21.97
C LEU A 11 -13.62 -4.88 20.55
N ALA A 12 -12.89 -4.35 19.58
CA ALA A 12 -13.26 -4.49 18.17
C ALA A 12 -13.42 -5.98 17.83
N ASP A 13 -14.47 -6.31 17.10
CA ASP A 13 -14.73 -7.67 16.65
C ASP A 13 -13.53 -8.16 15.83
N PRO A 14 -12.80 -9.20 16.28
CA PRO A 14 -11.63 -9.69 15.58
C PRO A 14 -11.97 -10.33 14.22
N THR A 15 -13.25 -10.55 13.92
CA THR A 15 -13.73 -11.11 12.65
C THR A 15 -14.20 -10.02 11.68
N ALA A 16 -14.35 -8.77 12.12
CA ALA A 16 -14.75 -7.68 11.25
C ALA A 16 -13.67 -7.37 10.19
N ASP A 17 -14.12 -7.05 8.99
CA ASP A 17 -13.23 -6.63 7.90
C ASP A 17 -12.53 -5.32 8.23
N ARG A 18 -11.23 -5.25 7.90
CA ARG A 18 -10.41 -4.05 8.07
C ARG A 18 -10.60 -3.14 6.87
N THR A 19 -11.54 -2.22 6.98
CA THR A 19 -11.91 -1.31 5.90
C THR A 19 -11.57 0.15 6.24
N ALA A 20 -11.34 0.95 5.23
CA ALA A 20 -11.20 2.40 5.37
C ALA A 20 -11.65 3.14 4.10
N GLU A 21 -12.16 4.34 4.29
CA GLU A 21 -12.37 5.33 3.24
C GLU A 21 -11.60 6.60 3.60
N VAL A 22 -10.86 7.14 2.62
CA VAL A 22 -10.13 8.40 2.74
C VAL A 22 -10.37 9.24 1.51
N SER A 23 -10.75 10.50 1.71
CA SER A 23 -10.79 11.50 0.66
C SER A 23 -9.76 12.60 0.94
N ARG A 24 -9.01 12.98 -0.09
CA ARG A 24 -8.01 14.05 -0.08
C ARG A 24 -8.28 14.97 -1.27
N ASN A 25 -8.51 16.23 -0.96
CA ASN A 25 -8.76 17.25 -1.97
C ASN A 25 -7.74 18.40 -1.80
N THR A 26 -7.06 18.74 -2.88
CA THR A 26 -6.12 19.86 -2.98
C THR A 26 -6.57 20.81 -4.08
N ALA A 27 -5.72 21.77 -4.43
CA ALA A 27 -5.94 22.59 -5.62
C ALA A 27 -5.63 21.81 -6.92
N GLU A 28 -4.88 20.71 -6.83
CA GLU A 28 -4.32 19.96 -7.96
C GLU A 28 -5.06 18.63 -8.18
N THR A 29 -5.56 18.01 -7.10
CA THR A 29 -6.19 16.68 -7.16
C THR A 29 -7.43 16.56 -6.29
N ARG A 30 -8.35 15.69 -6.69
CA ARG A 30 -9.48 15.20 -5.88
C ARG A 30 -9.43 13.69 -5.87
N ILE A 31 -9.20 13.10 -4.71
CA ILE A 31 -8.97 11.66 -4.60
C ILE A 31 -9.86 11.07 -3.53
N THR A 32 -10.47 9.93 -3.84
CA THR A 32 -11.15 9.07 -2.88
C THR A 32 -10.59 7.66 -3.01
N VAL A 33 -10.15 7.10 -1.89
CA VAL A 33 -9.68 5.70 -1.77
C VAL A 33 -10.56 4.96 -0.80
N ARG A 34 -11.09 3.80 -1.22
CA ARG A 34 -11.75 2.81 -0.37
C ARG A 34 -10.99 1.51 -0.41
N ILE A 35 -10.72 0.93 0.75
CA ILE A 35 -10.02 -0.35 0.83
C ILE A 35 -10.72 -1.32 1.78
N ASN A 36 -10.58 -2.62 1.47
CA ASN A 36 -10.84 -3.72 2.39
C ASN A 36 -9.60 -4.64 2.38
N LEU A 37 -8.87 -4.68 3.49
CA LEU A 37 -7.64 -5.49 3.63
C LEU A 37 -7.94 -6.99 3.73
N ASP A 38 -9.18 -7.36 4.04
CA ASP A 38 -9.68 -8.74 4.14
C ASP A 38 -10.56 -9.12 2.92
N GLY A 39 -10.33 -8.44 1.79
CA GLY A 39 -11.08 -8.59 0.56
C GLY A 39 -10.70 -9.80 -0.29
N THR A 40 -11.11 -9.78 -1.55
CA THR A 40 -10.91 -10.86 -2.54
C THR A 40 -10.05 -10.43 -3.73
N GLY A 41 -9.54 -9.20 -3.72
CA GLY A 41 -8.72 -8.64 -4.79
C GLY A 41 -9.54 -8.01 -5.92
N GLN A 42 -10.71 -7.45 -5.59
CA GLN A 42 -11.51 -6.67 -6.54
C GLN A 42 -10.94 -5.25 -6.66
N ALA A 43 -10.90 -4.73 -7.88
CA ALA A 43 -10.39 -3.39 -8.14
C ALA A 43 -11.36 -2.56 -8.97
N LYS A 44 -11.48 -1.28 -8.63
CA LYS A 44 -12.16 -0.27 -9.43
C LYS A 44 -11.31 1.00 -9.40
N LEU A 45 -10.65 1.29 -10.52
CA LEU A 45 -9.53 2.22 -10.58
C LEU A 45 -9.73 3.23 -11.70
N HIS A 46 -9.65 4.50 -11.37
CA HIS A 46 -9.77 5.64 -12.28
C HIS A 46 -8.78 6.72 -11.88
N THR A 47 -7.53 6.64 -12.35
CA THR A 47 -6.53 7.69 -12.14
C THR A 47 -6.30 8.56 -13.37
N GLY A 48 -6.84 8.15 -14.53
CA GLY A 48 -6.58 8.79 -15.81
C GLY A 48 -5.24 8.37 -16.43
N ILE A 49 -4.43 7.56 -15.75
CA ILE A 49 -3.14 7.04 -16.22
C ILE A 49 -3.26 5.51 -16.32
N GLY A 50 -3.57 5.00 -17.52
CA GLY A 50 -3.95 3.60 -17.72
C GLY A 50 -2.91 2.59 -17.22
N PHE A 51 -1.61 2.86 -17.38
CA PHE A 51 -0.58 1.97 -16.86
C PHE A 51 -0.51 2.00 -15.32
N PHE A 52 -0.79 3.15 -14.70
CA PHE A 52 -0.85 3.25 -13.24
C PHE A 52 -2.06 2.51 -12.68
N ASP A 53 -3.23 2.62 -13.32
CA ASP A 53 -4.40 1.80 -12.96
C ASP A 53 -4.06 0.30 -13.01
N HIS A 54 -3.35 -0.13 -14.07
CA HIS A 54 -2.88 -1.51 -14.17
C HIS A 54 -1.93 -1.89 -13.03
N MET A 55 -1.05 -1.01 -12.58
CA MET A 55 -0.16 -1.27 -11.45
C MET A 55 -0.91 -1.35 -10.11
N LEU A 56 -1.90 -0.50 -9.88
CA LEU A 56 -2.75 -0.54 -8.69
C LEU A 56 -3.59 -1.82 -8.65
N ASP A 57 -4.06 -2.32 -9.82
CA ASP A 57 -4.74 -3.62 -9.91
C ASP A 57 -3.82 -4.79 -9.49
N GLN A 58 -2.51 -4.72 -9.75
CA GLN A 58 -1.57 -5.71 -9.25
C GLN A 58 -1.52 -5.75 -7.72
N ILE A 59 -1.61 -4.58 -7.05
CA ILE A 59 -1.69 -4.52 -5.59
C ILE A 59 -2.96 -5.21 -5.10
N ALA A 60 -4.11 -4.85 -5.66
CA ALA A 60 -5.40 -5.44 -5.28
C ALA A 60 -5.40 -6.96 -5.49
N ARG A 61 -5.11 -7.41 -6.70
CA ARG A 61 -5.16 -8.82 -7.11
C ARG A 61 -4.22 -9.70 -6.30
N HIS A 62 -2.95 -9.31 -6.17
CA HIS A 62 -1.94 -10.12 -5.51
C HIS A 62 -1.94 -9.94 -3.99
N GLY A 63 -2.47 -8.81 -3.51
CA GLY A 63 -2.71 -8.55 -2.09
C GLY A 63 -3.96 -9.21 -1.53
N LEU A 64 -4.91 -9.62 -2.40
CA LEU A 64 -6.29 -9.96 -2.03
C LEU A 64 -6.96 -8.82 -1.24
N ILE A 65 -6.69 -7.59 -1.65
CA ILE A 65 -7.23 -6.36 -1.09
C ILE A 65 -8.28 -5.84 -2.06
N ASP A 66 -9.50 -5.55 -1.60
CA ASP A 66 -10.42 -4.84 -2.44
C ASP A 66 -10.07 -3.35 -2.43
N LEU A 67 -9.97 -2.75 -3.62
CA LEU A 67 -9.42 -1.43 -3.82
C LEU A 67 -10.25 -0.61 -4.79
N GLU A 68 -10.85 0.48 -4.33
CA GLU A 68 -11.48 1.48 -5.18
C GLU A 68 -10.71 2.79 -5.06
N ILE A 69 -10.26 3.32 -6.20
CA ILE A 69 -9.57 4.61 -6.30
C ILE A 69 -10.22 5.42 -7.41
N ASP A 70 -10.67 6.61 -7.05
CA ASP A 70 -11.12 7.64 -7.98
C ASP A 70 -10.26 8.89 -7.79
N CYS A 71 -9.56 9.30 -8.86
CA CYS A 71 -8.64 10.43 -8.85
C CYS A 71 -8.93 11.33 -10.06
N ASP A 72 -9.32 12.56 -9.78
CA ASP A 72 -9.42 13.66 -10.75
C ASP A 72 -8.25 14.63 -10.48
N GLY A 73 -7.21 14.55 -11.29
CA GLY A 73 -5.97 15.33 -11.16
C GLY A 73 -5.68 16.18 -12.39
N ASP A 74 -4.73 17.09 -12.27
CA ASP A 74 -4.31 18.05 -13.28
C ASP A 74 -3.39 17.45 -14.35
N LEU A 75 -3.78 16.30 -14.92
CA LEU A 75 -3.00 15.54 -15.92
C LEU A 75 -2.60 16.36 -17.16
N HIS A 76 -3.19 17.54 -17.37
CA HIS A 76 -2.79 18.46 -18.43
C HIS A 76 -1.40 19.09 -18.16
N ILE A 77 -0.91 19.03 -16.92
CA ILE A 77 0.46 19.39 -16.53
C ILE A 77 1.35 18.16 -16.74
N ASP A 78 1.18 17.14 -15.89
CA ASP A 78 1.75 15.81 -15.99
C ASP A 78 1.06 14.85 -14.99
N GLY A 79 1.61 13.65 -14.80
CA GLY A 79 1.06 12.67 -13.85
C GLY A 79 1.57 12.79 -12.42
N HIS A 80 2.47 13.73 -12.09
CA HIS A 80 3.18 13.77 -10.81
C HIS A 80 2.22 13.89 -9.63
N HIS A 81 1.42 14.97 -9.60
CA HIS A 81 0.49 15.22 -8.50
C HIS A 81 -0.51 14.08 -8.29
N SER A 82 -1.02 13.51 -9.39
CA SER A 82 -1.97 12.38 -9.31
C SER A 82 -1.31 11.14 -8.70
N VAL A 83 -0.11 10.78 -9.12
CA VAL A 83 0.58 9.55 -8.66
C VAL A 83 1.04 9.67 -7.21
N GLU A 84 1.64 10.81 -6.84
CA GLU A 84 2.06 11.10 -5.47
C GLU A 84 0.86 11.12 -4.51
N ASP A 85 -0.19 11.88 -4.85
CA ASP A 85 -1.36 12.06 -4.01
C ASP A 85 -2.19 10.77 -3.86
N VAL A 86 -2.24 9.90 -4.87
CA VAL A 86 -2.79 8.55 -4.75
C VAL A 86 -1.95 7.74 -3.76
N GLY A 87 -0.62 7.80 -3.82
CA GLY A 87 0.27 7.16 -2.85
C GLY A 87 0.01 7.62 -1.42
N ILE A 88 -0.10 8.93 -1.21
CA ILE A 88 -0.44 9.56 0.09
C ILE A 88 -1.79 9.05 0.60
N THR A 89 -2.84 9.14 -0.22
CA THR A 89 -4.20 8.81 0.19
C THR A 89 -4.35 7.31 0.47
N LEU A 90 -3.71 6.47 -0.34
CA LEU A 90 -3.66 5.03 -0.12
C LEU A 90 -2.92 4.69 1.17
N GLY A 91 -1.78 5.33 1.44
CA GLY A 91 -1.04 5.16 2.70
C GLY A 91 -1.89 5.50 3.92
N GLN A 92 -2.65 6.61 3.86
CA GLN A 92 -3.60 7.00 4.92
C GLN A 92 -4.72 5.96 5.10
N ALA A 93 -5.25 5.41 4.01
CA ALA A 93 -6.28 4.38 4.05
C ALA A 93 -5.73 3.10 4.70
N PHE A 94 -4.51 2.69 4.36
CA PHE A 94 -3.84 1.55 5.00
C PHE A 94 -3.63 1.78 6.50
N ALA A 95 -3.11 2.94 6.91
CA ALA A 95 -2.92 3.25 8.32
C ALA A 95 -4.23 3.16 9.12
N ARG A 96 -5.35 3.67 8.56
CA ARG A 96 -6.68 3.59 9.19
C ARG A 96 -7.20 2.16 9.28
N ALA A 97 -7.12 1.40 8.18
CA ALA A 97 -7.65 0.04 8.13
C ALA A 97 -6.84 -0.94 9.00
N VAL A 98 -5.52 -0.78 9.08
CA VAL A 98 -4.65 -1.60 9.93
C VAL A 98 -4.87 -1.32 11.42
N GLY A 99 -5.19 -0.08 11.78
CA GLY A 99 -5.46 0.33 13.15
C GLY A 99 -4.25 0.17 14.08
N ASP A 100 -4.45 -0.48 15.21
CA ASP A 100 -3.43 -0.63 16.27
C ASP A 100 -2.40 -1.72 16.01
N LYS A 101 -2.44 -2.37 14.87
CA LYS A 101 -1.50 -3.40 14.41
C LYS A 101 -1.45 -4.66 15.26
N LYS A 102 -2.43 -4.88 16.16
CA LYS A 102 -2.50 -6.11 16.95
C LYS A 102 -2.84 -7.31 16.09
N GLY A 103 -2.19 -8.42 16.36
CA GLY A 103 -2.47 -9.71 15.76
C GLY A 103 -2.08 -9.83 14.28
N ILE A 104 -1.36 -8.89 13.68
CA ILE A 104 -0.81 -9.03 12.33
C ILE A 104 0.59 -9.65 12.35
N GLN A 105 1.03 -10.22 11.23
CA GLN A 105 2.40 -10.72 11.06
C GLN A 105 3.45 -9.60 11.12
N ARG A 106 3.07 -8.36 10.78
CA ARG A 106 3.89 -7.15 10.77
C ARG A 106 4.92 -7.10 9.65
N TYR A 107 5.68 -8.19 9.45
CA TYR A 107 6.70 -8.30 8.41
C TYR A 107 6.18 -9.09 7.22
N GLY A 108 6.50 -8.64 6.02
CA GLY A 108 6.24 -9.39 4.82
C GLY A 108 7.37 -9.25 3.82
N HIS A 109 7.53 -10.25 2.97
CA HIS A 109 8.43 -10.18 1.84
C HIS A 109 7.92 -11.04 0.69
N ALA A 110 8.30 -10.67 -0.53
CA ALA A 110 8.03 -11.47 -1.71
C ALA A 110 9.11 -11.27 -2.76
N TYR A 111 9.43 -12.36 -3.46
CA TYR A 111 10.15 -12.35 -4.74
C TYR A 111 9.14 -12.69 -5.82
N VAL A 112 9.01 -11.85 -6.83
CA VAL A 112 8.06 -12.07 -7.93
C VAL A 112 8.77 -11.95 -9.27
N PRO A 113 8.75 -13.00 -10.10
CA PRO A 113 9.24 -12.95 -11.46
C PRO A 113 8.11 -12.57 -12.43
N LEU A 114 8.48 -11.98 -13.55
CA LEU A 114 7.70 -11.90 -14.78
C LEU A 114 8.69 -12.02 -15.94
N ASP A 115 8.61 -13.13 -16.65
CA ASP A 115 9.56 -13.50 -17.70
C ASP A 115 11.03 -13.31 -17.23
N GLU A 116 11.77 -12.35 -17.79
CA GLU A 116 13.15 -12.06 -17.48
C GLU A 116 13.35 -11.15 -16.26
N ALA A 117 12.28 -10.47 -15.81
CA ALA A 117 12.35 -9.56 -14.67
C ALA A 117 12.09 -10.28 -13.35
N LEU A 118 12.76 -9.83 -12.31
CA LEU A 118 12.61 -10.33 -10.94
C LEU A 118 12.76 -9.17 -9.97
N SER A 119 11.78 -8.96 -9.12
CA SER A 119 11.84 -7.99 -8.03
C SER A 119 11.66 -8.63 -6.67
N ARG A 120 12.28 -8.00 -5.66
CA ARG A 120 12.11 -8.29 -4.24
C ARG A 120 11.49 -7.09 -3.56
N VAL A 121 10.48 -7.33 -2.72
CA VAL A 121 9.89 -6.30 -1.84
C VAL A 121 9.83 -6.83 -0.42
N VAL A 122 10.16 -5.97 0.57
CA VAL A 122 10.11 -6.28 2.00
C VAL A 122 9.47 -5.12 2.74
N VAL A 123 8.53 -5.39 3.65
CA VAL A 123 7.85 -4.37 4.46
C VAL A 123 7.92 -4.68 5.95
N ASP A 124 8.04 -3.62 6.76
CA ASP A 124 7.80 -3.64 8.21
C ASP A 124 6.76 -2.57 8.56
N PHE A 125 5.61 -2.99 9.12
CA PHE A 125 4.58 -2.08 9.65
C PHE A 125 5.03 -1.49 10.99
N SER A 126 6.20 -0.88 10.99
CA SER A 126 6.95 -0.43 12.18
C SER A 126 6.42 0.84 12.84
N GLY A 127 5.53 1.60 12.19
CA GLY A 127 5.17 2.96 12.60
C GLY A 127 6.24 4.02 12.24
N ARG A 128 7.33 3.62 11.59
CA ARG A 128 8.44 4.49 11.19
C ARG A 128 8.58 4.51 9.67
N PRO A 129 8.28 5.63 9.01
CA PRO A 129 8.45 5.77 7.57
C PRO A 129 9.90 5.59 7.14
N GLY A 130 10.12 4.81 6.08
CA GLY A 130 11.42 4.67 5.45
C GLY A 130 11.30 3.96 4.11
N LEU A 131 11.72 4.61 3.02
CA LEU A 131 11.77 4.01 1.68
C LEU A 131 13.22 3.76 1.28
N HIS A 132 13.52 2.52 0.95
CA HIS A 132 14.79 2.06 0.41
C HIS A 132 14.51 1.39 -0.94
N ILE A 133 14.82 2.08 -2.03
CA ILE A 133 14.51 1.63 -3.38
C ILE A 133 15.79 1.57 -4.23
N ASP A 134 16.09 0.38 -4.78
CA ASP A 134 17.16 0.16 -5.76
C ASP A 134 16.53 -0.41 -7.04
N VAL A 135 16.09 0.51 -7.90
CA VAL A 135 15.45 0.21 -9.18
C VAL A 135 16.05 1.11 -10.25
N LYS A 136 16.51 0.49 -11.34
CA LYS A 136 16.99 1.20 -12.54
C LYS A 136 16.13 0.78 -13.72
N PHE A 137 15.11 1.57 -14.00
CA PHE A 137 14.26 1.32 -15.16
C PHE A 137 15.04 1.48 -16.47
N THR A 138 14.76 0.59 -17.41
CA THR A 138 15.40 0.61 -18.73
C THR A 138 14.77 1.61 -19.70
N ALA A 139 13.64 2.21 -19.33
CA ALA A 139 12.98 3.28 -20.07
C ALA A 139 12.48 4.38 -19.13
N GLY A 140 12.43 5.62 -19.60
CA GLY A 140 11.96 6.77 -18.82
C GLY A 140 10.44 6.82 -18.65
N SER A 141 9.68 6.08 -19.48
CA SER A 141 8.22 6.02 -19.39
C SER A 141 7.70 4.65 -19.83
N ILE A 142 6.53 4.28 -19.30
CA ILE A 142 5.76 3.10 -19.69
C ILE A 142 4.32 3.58 -19.96
N GLY A 143 3.92 3.59 -21.24
CA GLY A 143 2.70 4.27 -21.62
C GLY A 143 2.76 5.75 -21.25
N GLN A 144 1.80 6.21 -20.44
CA GLN A 144 1.72 7.60 -19.97
C GLN A 144 2.37 7.79 -18.58
N LEU A 145 2.87 6.74 -17.95
CA LEU A 145 3.53 6.82 -16.65
C LEU A 145 5.03 7.07 -16.82
N ASP A 146 5.52 8.20 -16.32
CA ASP A 146 6.96 8.42 -16.13
C ASP A 146 7.47 7.49 -15.02
N THR A 147 8.56 6.76 -15.27
CA THR A 147 9.10 5.79 -14.32
C THR A 147 9.65 6.41 -13.03
N GLN A 148 10.00 7.70 -13.03
CA GLN A 148 10.36 8.44 -11.82
C GLN A 148 9.21 8.49 -10.82
N LEU A 149 7.95 8.52 -11.28
CA LEU A 149 6.76 8.61 -10.44
C LEU A 149 6.51 7.35 -9.61
N VAL A 150 7.13 6.23 -9.96
CA VAL A 150 7.11 5.01 -9.14
C VAL A 150 7.73 5.28 -7.75
N TYR A 151 8.80 6.06 -7.70
CA TYR A 151 9.40 6.49 -6.44
C TYR A 151 8.42 7.36 -5.62
N GLU A 152 7.80 8.35 -6.26
CA GLU A 152 6.88 9.30 -5.60
C GLU A 152 5.64 8.59 -5.03
N PHE A 153 5.09 7.62 -5.77
CA PHE A 153 4.01 6.77 -5.28
C PHE A 153 4.39 6.04 -3.98
N PHE A 154 5.54 5.35 -3.99
CA PHE A 154 5.96 4.59 -2.81
C PHE A 154 6.40 5.50 -1.66
N GLN A 155 6.98 6.66 -1.93
CA GLN A 155 7.34 7.63 -0.90
C GLN A 155 6.09 8.20 -0.21
N GLY A 156 5.08 8.58 -1.02
CA GLY A 156 3.78 9.02 -0.51
C GLY A 156 3.12 7.94 0.35
N PHE A 157 3.09 6.70 -0.14
CA PHE A 157 2.53 5.56 0.61
C PHE A 157 3.27 5.32 1.94
N VAL A 158 4.59 5.20 1.90
CA VAL A 158 5.43 4.89 3.07
C VAL A 158 5.27 5.92 4.18
N ASN A 159 5.27 7.20 3.81
CA ASN A 159 5.15 8.31 4.76
C ASN A 159 3.81 8.29 5.51
N HIS A 160 2.74 7.88 4.86
CA HIS A 160 1.38 7.95 5.39
C HIS A 160 0.85 6.61 5.94
N ALA A 161 1.38 5.49 5.47
CA ALA A 161 1.12 4.18 6.08
C ALA A 161 1.99 3.92 7.33
N GLY A 162 3.05 4.69 7.53
CA GLY A 162 3.98 4.53 8.65
C GLY A 162 4.73 3.20 8.59
N VAL A 163 5.26 2.86 7.41
CA VAL A 163 5.98 1.60 7.18
C VAL A 163 7.41 1.84 6.74
N THR A 164 8.28 0.87 6.99
CA THR A 164 9.58 0.78 6.34
C THR A 164 9.47 -0.18 5.16
N LEU A 165 9.85 0.26 3.96
CA LEU A 165 9.71 -0.49 2.72
C LEU A 165 11.03 -0.56 1.97
N HIS A 166 11.43 -1.77 1.58
CA HIS A 166 12.58 -2.04 0.71
C HIS A 166 12.09 -2.61 -0.62
N ILE A 167 12.56 -2.06 -1.73
CA ILE A 167 12.22 -2.46 -3.09
C ILE A 167 13.50 -2.61 -3.90
N ASP A 168 13.74 -3.81 -4.44
CA ASP A 168 14.86 -4.06 -5.33
C ASP A 168 14.37 -4.70 -6.63
N ASN A 169 14.74 -4.14 -7.77
CA ASN A 169 14.63 -4.83 -9.04
C ASN A 169 15.95 -5.55 -9.32
N LEU A 170 15.97 -6.86 -9.13
CA LEU A 170 17.18 -7.69 -9.19
C LEU A 170 17.58 -8.03 -10.62
N LYS A 171 16.60 -8.13 -11.53
CA LYS A 171 16.76 -8.44 -12.95
C LYS A 171 15.61 -7.82 -13.74
N GLY A 172 15.87 -7.55 -15.02
CA GLY A 172 14.86 -7.10 -15.98
C GLY A 172 15.48 -6.20 -17.04
N VAL A 173 14.99 -6.32 -18.26
CA VAL A 173 15.37 -5.48 -19.41
C VAL A 173 14.16 -4.79 -20.03
N ASN A 174 12.95 -5.24 -19.74
CA ASN A 174 11.72 -4.61 -20.14
C ASN A 174 11.17 -3.77 -18.95
N ALA A 175 11.07 -2.45 -19.12
CA ALA A 175 10.63 -1.55 -18.06
C ALA A 175 9.20 -1.87 -17.54
N HIS A 176 8.30 -2.33 -18.41
CA HIS A 176 6.97 -2.79 -18.01
C HIS A 176 7.08 -3.99 -17.05
N HIS A 177 7.88 -5.02 -17.41
CA HIS A 177 8.08 -6.19 -16.56
C HIS A 177 8.77 -5.83 -15.24
N GLN A 178 9.75 -4.91 -15.27
CA GLN A 178 10.40 -4.40 -14.05
C GLN A 178 9.35 -3.77 -13.11
N CYS A 179 8.54 -2.84 -13.63
CA CYS A 179 7.53 -2.16 -12.85
C CYS A 179 6.46 -3.13 -12.32
N GLU A 180 5.91 -3.99 -13.19
CA GLU A 180 4.85 -4.91 -12.80
C GLU A 180 5.31 -5.92 -11.76
N THR A 181 6.56 -6.44 -11.83
CA THR A 181 7.10 -7.33 -10.79
C THR A 181 7.19 -6.65 -9.43
N ILE A 182 7.49 -5.34 -9.39
CA ILE A 182 7.53 -4.54 -8.15
C ILE A 182 6.13 -4.47 -7.52
N PHE A 183 5.11 -4.07 -8.29
CA PHE A 183 3.75 -3.92 -7.79
C PHE A 183 3.11 -5.26 -7.39
N LYS A 184 3.36 -6.33 -8.15
CA LYS A 184 2.97 -7.71 -7.76
C LYS A 184 3.64 -8.15 -6.46
N ALA A 185 4.96 -7.93 -6.35
CA ALA A 185 5.70 -8.26 -5.13
C ALA A 185 5.20 -7.44 -3.94
N PHE A 186 4.90 -6.14 -4.14
CA PHE A 186 4.34 -5.29 -3.11
C PHE A 186 2.98 -5.79 -2.62
N GLY A 187 2.05 -6.12 -3.53
CA GLY A 187 0.75 -6.70 -3.16
C GLY A 187 0.91 -7.98 -2.32
N ARG A 188 1.76 -8.92 -2.76
CA ARG A 188 2.03 -10.15 -2.00
C ARG A 188 2.69 -9.89 -0.64
N THR A 189 3.57 -8.90 -0.57
CA THR A 189 4.26 -8.49 0.65
C THR A 189 3.28 -7.90 1.66
N LEU A 190 2.35 -7.04 1.22
CA LEU A 190 1.26 -6.51 2.04
C LEU A 190 0.38 -7.63 2.58
N ARG A 191 -0.04 -8.57 1.71
CA ARG A 191 -0.83 -9.73 2.13
C ARG A 191 -0.15 -10.53 3.23
N ALA A 192 1.16 -10.81 3.10
CA ALA A 192 1.91 -11.53 4.10
C ALA A 192 1.99 -10.76 5.43
N ALA A 193 2.37 -9.47 5.38
CA ALA A 193 2.54 -8.63 6.58
C ALA A 193 1.23 -8.39 7.35
N LEU A 194 0.11 -8.30 6.62
CA LEU A 194 -1.22 -8.00 7.18
C LEU A 194 -2.02 -9.25 7.56
N THR A 195 -1.52 -10.45 7.24
CA THR A 195 -2.16 -11.69 7.65
C THR A 195 -2.33 -11.71 9.17
N ARG A 196 -3.54 -11.99 9.64
CA ARG A 196 -3.84 -12.16 11.07
C ARG A 196 -3.21 -13.46 11.56
N ASP A 197 -2.46 -13.39 12.65
CA ASP A 197 -1.91 -14.57 13.34
C ASP A 197 -2.80 -14.91 14.54
N PRO A 198 -3.56 -16.03 14.49
CA PRO A 198 -4.41 -16.43 15.62
C PRO A 198 -3.65 -16.67 16.90
N ARG A 199 -2.35 -17.00 16.84
CA ARG A 199 -1.49 -17.22 18.00
C ARG A 199 -1.05 -15.93 18.67
N ALA A 200 -1.12 -14.80 17.94
CA ALA A 200 -0.76 -13.47 18.40
C ALA A 200 -1.98 -12.54 18.54
N ALA A 201 -3.19 -13.10 18.60
CA ALA A 201 -4.43 -12.32 18.70
C ALA A 201 -4.38 -11.35 19.87
N GLY A 202 -4.65 -10.06 19.62
CA GLY A 202 -4.63 -9.01 20.64
C GLY A 202 -3.24 -8.53 21.08
N VAL A 203 -2.15 -9.12 20.56
CA VAL A 203 -0.77 -8.76 20.90
C VAL A 203 -0.19 -7.83 19.84
N ILE A 204 0.46 -6.74 20.27
CA ILE A 204 1.26 -5.90 19.37
C ILE A 204 2.56 -6.65 19.07
N PRO A 205 2.91 -6.90 17.79
CA PRO A 205 4.09 -7.68 17.41
C PRO A 205 5.40 -6.87 17.61
N SER A 206 5.68 -6.48 18.85
CA SER A 206 6.84 -5.67 19.21
C SER A 206 7.26 -5.98 20.65
N THR A 207 8.56 -6.22 20.87
CA THR A 207 9.13 -6.37 22.21
C THR A 207 9.01 -5.11 23.06
N LYS A 208 8.76 -3.95 22.43
CA LYS A 208 8.52 -2.67 23.12
C LYS A 208 7.09 -2.49 23.60
N GLY A 209 6.15 -3.38 23.17
CA GLY A 209 4.72 -3.25 23.47
C GLY A 209 4.01 -2.11 22.72
N SER A 210 4.69 -1.46 21.77
CA SER A 210 4.16 -0.37 20.92
C SER A 210 4.81 -0.38 19.53
N LEU A 211 4.09 0.20 18.55
CA LEU A 211 4.52 0.43 17.16
C LEU A 211 4.09 1.82 16.69
#